data_f1fff62712e59e8a6dea919f89400799
#
_entry.id   f1fff62712e59e8a6dea919f89400799
#
_cell.length_a   1.000
_cell.length_b   1.000
_cell.length_c   1.000
_cell.angle_alpha   90.00
_cell.angle_beta   90.00
_cell.angle_gamma   90.00
#
_symmetry.space_group_name_H-M   'P 1'
#
loop_
_entity.id
_entity.type
_entity.pdbx_description
1 polymer ?
#
loop_
_entity_poly.entity_id
_entity_poly.type
_entity_poly.pdbx_seq_one_letter_code
_entity_poly.pdbx_strand_id
1 'polypeptide(L)'
;VDWSSDVCSSDLDIHFGHPVLFEGNENLRNNLAFDRLSEACGHAGIDKLTFYPEPVAATLSYRHDEQSPDSGCVLTVDFGGGTLDLSVVEYSGTSFDVLSTSGISLGGDHIDQLIFRELLFPHFGKGEIWSRVKDGRLIENDFPFEEYEDKLLNWAVTYILNQNQYRSKIIDRIAQGGQGKEKFERLLELITHNFSYLVFQSIKDAKE
;
A
#
# COMPACT_ATOMS: atom_id res chain seq x y z
N VAL A 1 14.61 22.25 -18.17
CA VAL A 1 14.18 21.81 -19.49
C VAL A 1 12.73 22.27 -19.60
N ASP A 2 12.48 23.17 -20.54
CA ASP A 2 11.13 23.66 -20.81
C ASP A 2 10.38 22.59 -21.62
N TRP A 3 9.40 21.94 -20.98
CA TRP A 3 8.55 20.91 -21.58
C TRP A 3 7.38 21.50 -22.38
N SER A 4 7.38 22.81 -22.61
CA SER A 4 6.25 23.54 -23.19
C SER A 4 6.22 23.59 -24.71
N SER A 5 7.20 23.05 -25.43
CA SER A 5 7.26 23.17 -26.88
C SER A 5 7.39 21.80 -27.59
N ASP A 6 6.38 21.47 -28.33
CA ASP A 6 6.38 20.71 -29.57
C ASP A 6 6.42 19.18 -29.54
N VAL A 7 6.40 18.50 -28.39
CA VAL A 7 6.18 17.06 -28.35
C VAL A 7 4.72 16.78 -28.03
N CYS A 8 3.94 16.45 -29.04
CA CYS A 8 2.59 15.93 -28.87
C CYS A 8 2.68 14.50 -28.30
N SER A 9 1.83 14.15 -27.31
CA SER A 9 1.77 12.79 -26.77
C SER A 9 1.50 11.73 -27.85
N SER A 10 0.88 12.10 -28.95
CA SER A 10 0.66 11.26 -30.14
C SER A 10 1.93 10.87 -30.90
N ASP A 11 3.04 11.59 -30.66
CA ASP A 11 4.30 11.34 -31.37
C ASP A 11 5.24 10.37 -30.60
N LEU A 12 4.88 10.04 -29.37
CA LEU A 12 5.66 9.14 -28.52
C LEU A 12 5.12 7.71 -28.58
N ASP A 13 6.00 6.76 -28.82
CA ASP A 13 5.72 5.34 -28.57
C ASP A 13 5.95 5.07 -27.07
N ILE A 14 4.88 4.84 -26.33
CA ILE A 14 4.94 4.63 -24.90
C ILE A 14 4.84 3.13 -24.58
N HIS A 15 5.82 2.63 -23.84
CA HIS A 15 5.85 1.26 -23.34
C HIS A 15 5.45 1.28 -21.87
N PHE A 16 4.42 0.52 -21.53
CA PHE A 16 3.85 0.50 -20.18
C PHE A 16 3.96 -0.90 -19.59
N GLY A 17 4.59 -1.00 -18.41
CA GLY A 17 4.61 -2.23 -17.62
C GLY A 17 3.26 -2.44 -16.96
N HIS A 18 2.80 -3.68 -16.91
CA HIS A 18 1.63 -4.05 -16.12
C HIS A 18 1.90 -5.35 -15.35
N PRO A 19 1.33 -5.50 -14.14
CA PRO A 19 1.42 -6.75 -13.41
C PRO A 19 0.73 -7.88 -14.19
N VAL A 20 1.19 -9.11 -14.04
CA VAL A 20 0.53 -10.26 -14.68
C VAL A 20 -0.86 -10.47 -14.06
N LEU A 21 -0.99 -10.21 -12.77
CA LEU A 21 -2.24 -10.23 -12.01
C LEU A 21 -2.40 -8.93 -11.24
N PHE A 22 -3.41 -8.12 -11.57
CA PHE A 22 -3.68 -6.87 -10.85
C PHE A 22 -4.29 -7.10 -9.47
N GLU A 23 -5.18 -8.09 -9.33
CA GLU A 23 -5.86 -8.37 -8.07
C GLU A 23 -6.34 -9.83 -8.01
N GLY A 24 -5.59 -10.67 -7.31
CA GLY A 24 -5.94 -12.06 -7.10
C GLY A 24 -6.08 -12.89 -8.39
N ASN A 25 -6.62 -14.09 -8.28
CA ASN A 25 -6.76 -15.03 -9.41
C ASN A 25 -8.05 -14.88 -10.23
N GLU A 26 -8.84 -13.82 -10.01
CA GLU A 26 -10.09 -13.60 -10.74
C GLU A 26 -9.85 -12.93 -12.09
N ASN A 27 -9.94 -13.69 -13.19
CA ASN A 27 -9.73 -13.19 -14.55
C ASN A 27 -10.61 -11.97 -14.90
N LEU A 28 -11.85 -11.92 -14.42
CA LEU A 28 -12.76 -10.78 -14.67
C LEU A 28 -12.23 -9.47 -14.08
N ARG A 29 -11.68 -9.51 -12.88
CA ARG A 29 -11.12 -8.31 -12.23
C ARG A 29 -9.83 -7.86 -12.89
N ASN A 30 -8.99 -8.81 -13.30
CA ASN A 30 -7.77 -8.51 -14.03
C ASN A 30 -8.04 -7.84 -15.37
N ASN A 31 -9.00 -8.35 -16.14
CA ASN A 31 -9.40 -7.74 -17.41
C ASN A 31 -9.96 -6.33 -17.20
N LEU A 32 -10.82 -6.13 -16.20
CA LEU A 32 -11.37 -4.82 -15.88
C LEU A 32 -10.28 -3.82 -15.48
N ALA A 33 -9.27 -4.26 -14.73
CA ALA A 33 -8.15 -3.41 -14.33
C ALA A 33 -7.30 -3.00 -15.55
N PHE A 34 -7.05 -3.94 -16.47
CA PHE A 34 -6.36 -3.67 -17.72
C PHE A 34 -7.14 -2.69 -18.60
N ASP A 35 -8.44 -2.89 -18.76
CA ASP A 35 -9.31 -2.00 -19.56
C ASP A 35 -9.30 -0.57 -18.97
N ARG A 36 -9.39 -0.45 -17.63
CA ARG A 36 -9.30 0.86 -16.96
C ARG A 36 -7.95 1.54 -17.15
N LEU A 37 -6.87 0.79 -17.12
CA LEU A 37 -5.54 1.33 -17.38
C LEU A 37 -5.42 1.84 -18.81
N SER A 38 -5.91 1.07 -19.78
CA SER A 38 -5.95 1.44 -21.20
C SER A 38 -6.81 2.70 -21.41
N GLU A 39 -7.99 2.75 -20.79
CA GLU A 39 -8.89 3.91 -20.88
C GLU A 39 -8.26 5.16 -20.26
N ALA A 40 -7.60 5.02 -19.10
CA ALA A 40 -6.88 6.12 -18.45
C ALA A 40 -5.77 6.68 -19.35
N CYS A 41 -5.01 5.82 -20.02
CA CYS A 41 -3.99 6.22 -20.99
C CYS A 41 -4.62 6.99 -22.17
N GLY A 42 -5.74 6.49 -22.71
CA GLY A 42 -6.48 7.18 -23.76
C GLY A 42 -6.97 8.57 -23.33
N HIS A 43 -7.50 8.70 -22.11
CA HIS A 43 -7.90 10.00 -21.56
C HIS A 43 -6.70 10.96 -21.35
N ALA A 44 -5.52 10.43 -21.11
CA ALA A 44 -4.28 11.20 -21.03
C ALA A 44 -3.72 11.58 -22.42
N GLY A 45 -4.39 11.19 -23.53
CA GLY A 45 -3.95 11.48 -24.90
C GLY A 45 -2.78 10.60 -25.37
N ILE A 46 -2.64 9.42 -24.80
CA ILE A 46 -1.61 8.44 -25.17
C ILE A 46 -2.23 7.48 -26.19
N ASP A 47 -1.97 7.71 -27.48
CA ASP A 47 -2.57 6.93 -28.56
C ASP A 47 -1.71 5.73 -29.00
N LYS A 48 -0.38 5.86 -28.85
CA LYS A 48 0.57 4.80 -29.18
C LYS A 48 1.11 4.17 -27.92
N LEU A 49 0.46 3.08 -27.51
CA LEU A 49 0.74 2.40 -26.25
C LEU A 49 0.99 0.92 -26.49
N THR A 50 2.08 0.42 -25.95
CA THR A 50 2.38 -1.01 -25.90
C THR A 50 2.50 -1.47 -24.47
N PHE A 51 1.75 -2.49 -24.10
CA PHE A 51 1.78 -3.09 -22.77
C PHE A 51 2.71 -4.29 -22.71
N TYR A 52 3.49 -4.37 -21.64
CA TYR A 52 4.38 -5.49 -21.34
C TYR A 52 4.14 -6.00 -19.93
N PRO A 53 4.07 -7.32 -19.71
CA PRO A 53 4.10 -7.88 -18.37
C PRO A 53 5.41 -7.49 -17.65
N GLU A 54 5.30 -7.00 -16.42
CA GLU A 54 6.44 -6.58 -15.60
C GLU A 54 7.54 -7.65 -15.48
N PRO A 55 7.24 -8.96 -15.29
CA PRO A 55 8.27 -9.99 -15.25
C PRO A 55 9.04 -10.15 -16.57
N VAL A 56 8.43 -9.82 -17.71
CA VAL A 56 9.14 -9.79 -18.99
C VAL A 56 10.12 -8.63 -19.02
N ALA A 57 9.71 -7.46 -18.54
CA ALA A 57 10.59 -6.30 -18.42
C ALA A 57 11.78 -6.56 -17.49
N ALA A 58 11.54 -7.22 -16.35
CA ALA A 58 12.59 -7.62 -15.43
C ALA A 58 13.57 -8.64 -16.04
N THR A 59 13.05 -9.62 -16.81
CA THR A 59 13.88 -10.60 -17.53
C THR A 59 14.69 -9.93 -18.63
N LEU A 60 14.13 -8.95 -19.33
CA LEU A 60 14.86 -8.13 -20.32
C LEU A 60 16.01 -7.36 -19.66
N SER A 61 15.77 -6.75 -18.50
CA SER A 61 16.82 -6.06 -17.74
C SER A 61 17.95 -7.00 -17.32
N TYR A 62 17.62 -8.19 -16.85
CA TYR A 62 18.60 -9.23 -16.52
C TYR A 62 19.44 -9.63 -17.75
N ARG A 63 18.80 -9.77 -18.91
CA ARG A 63 19.49 -10.14 -20.16
C ARG A 63 20.37 -9.05 -20.74
N HIS A 64 20.12 -7.81 -20.41
CA HIS A 64 20.98 -6.70 -20.85
C HIS A 64 22.39 -6.78 -20.22
N ASP A 65 22.56 -7.58 -19.18
CA ASP A 65 23.89 -7.87 -18.64
C ASP A 65 24.67 -8.74 -19.64
N GLU A 66 25.88 -8.32 -20.01
CA GLU A 66 26.75 -8.96 -21.02
C GLU A 66 27.09 -10.43 -20.71
N GLN A 67 26.87 -10.89 -19.50
CA GLN A 67 27.13 -12.27 -19.07
C GLN A 67 25.93 -13.22 -19.16
N SER A 68 24.79 -12.72 -19.60
CA SER A 68 23.57 -13.55 -19.69
C SER A 68 23.62 -14.49 -20.90
N PRO A 69 23.19 -15.75 -20.75
CA PRO A 69 23.09 -16.69 -21.87
C PRO A 69 22.02 -16.24 -22.89
N ASP A 70 22.15 -16.68 -24.15
CA ASP A 70 21.19 -16.35 -25.22
C ASP A 70 19.80 -16.96 -25.03
N SER A 71 19.68 -18.01 -24.23
CA SER A 71 18.42 -18.67 -23.90
C SER A 71 18.45 -19.22 -22.50
N GLY A 72 17.30 -19.30 -21.88
CA GLY A 72 17.17 -19.83 -20.51
C GLY A 72 15.78 -19.66 -19.94
N CYS A 73 15.68 -19.99 -18.68
CA CYS A 73 14.47 -19.86 -17.87
C CYS A 73 14.82 -19.08 -16.59
N VAL A 74 14.07 -18.02 -16.32
CA VAL A 74 14.28 -17.13 -15.15
C VAL A 74 13.07 -17.17 -14.26
N LEU A 75 13.29 -17.33 -12.96
CA LEU A 75 12.30 -17.03 -11.93
C LEU A 75 12.44 -15.55 -11.55
N THR A 76 11.44 -14.76 -11.89
CA THR A 76 11.32 -13.38 -11.42
C THR A 76 10.55 -13.37 -10.12
N VAL A 77 11.11 -12.70 -9.11
CA VAL A 77 10.48 -12.46 -7.81
C VAL A 77 10.34 -10.95 -7.67
N ASP A 78 9.13 -10.46 -7.81
CA ASP A 78 8.80 -9.05 -7.64
C ASP A 78 8.12 -8.84 -6.30
N PHE A 79 8.79 -8.15 -5.38
CA PHE A 79 8.27 -7.80 -4.07
C PHE A 79 7.98 -6.29 -4.05
N GLY A 80 6.78 -5.95 -4.49
CA GLY A 80 6.30 -4.57 -4.58
C GLY A 80 5.75 -4.02 -3.25
N GLY A 81 5.13 -2.85 -3.33
CA GLY A 81 4.44 -2.23 -2.20
C GLY A 81 3.19 -3.00 -1.76
N GLY A 82 2.40 -3.47 -2.71
CA GLY A 82 1.12 -4.15 -2.45
C GLY A 82 1.15 -5.67 -2.64
N THR A 83 2.02 -6.19 -3.49
CA THR A 83 2.04 -7.59 -3.91
C THR A 83 3.43 -8.20 -3.86
N LEU A 84 3.46 -9.51 -3.75
CA LEU A 84 4.59 -10.37 -4.07
C LEU A 84 4.19 -11.20 -5.28
N ASP A 85 4.85 -10.98 -6.40
CA ASP A 85 4.60 -11.66 -7.66
C ASP A 85 5.77 -12.54 -8.04
N LEU A 86 5.44 -13.79 -8.41
CA LEU A 86 6.40 -14.80 -8.87
C LEU A 86 6.06 -15.15 -10.31
N SER A 87 7.03 -15.11 -11.20
CA SER A 87 6.83 -15.46 -12.60
C SER A 87 7.99 -16.27 -13.14
N VAL A 88 7.66 -17.30 -13.89
CA VAL A 88 8.65 -18.10 -14.63
C VAL A 88 8.60 -17.65 -16.08
N VAL A 89 9.70 -17.11 -16.55
CA VAL A 89 9.84 -16.60 -17.93
C VAL A 89 10.90 -17.42 -18.66
N GLU A 90 10.51 -18.05 -19.77
CA GLU A 90 11.43 -18.64 -20.71
C GLU A 90 11.81 -17.59 -21.77
N TYR A 91 13.08 -17.58 -22.16
CA TYR A 91 13.54 -16.67 -23.20
C TYR A 91 14.50 -17.36 -24.18
N SER A 92 14.44 -16.95 -25.43
CA SER A 92 15.35 -17.39 -26.48
C SER A 92 15.54 -16.27 -27.52
N GLY A 93 16.75 -15.73 -27.62
CA GLY A 93 17.00 -14.54 -28.44
C GLY A 93 16.15 -13.36 -27.99
N THR A 94 15.22 -12.91 -28.81
CA THR A 94 14.28 -11.79 -28.53
C THR A 94 12.86 -12.28 -28.15
N SER A 95 12.65 -13.58 -28.07
CA SER A 95 11.36 -14.16 -27.66
C SER A 95 11.32 -14.35 -26.14
N PHE A 96 10.17 -14.01 -25.54
CA PHE A 96 9.91 -14.15 -24.12
C PHE A 96 8.51 -14.73 -23.91
N ASP A 97 8.44 -15.83 -23.18
CA ASP A 97 7.20 -16.52 -22.86
C ASP A 97 7.03 -16.65 -21.34
N VAL A 98 5.93 -16.11 -20.81
CA VAL A 98 5.57 -16.28 -19.39
C VAL A 98 4.93 -17.66 -19.23
N LEU A 99 5.68 -18.61 -18.69
CA LEU A 99 5.24 -20.01 -18.54
C LEU A 99 4.26 -20.16 -17.37
N SER A 100 4.49 -19.44 -16.29
CA SER A 100 3.67 -19.49 -15.08
C SER A 100 3.80 -18.21 -14.30
N THR A 101 2.73 -17.85 -13.59
CA THR A 101 2.71 -16.73 -12.68
C THR A 101 1.89 -17.08 -11.45
N SER A 102 2.28 -16.56 -10.30
CA SER A 102 1.55 -16.66 -9.03
C SER A 102 1.84 -15.40 -8.23
N GLY A 103 0.83 -14.88 -7.56
CA GLY A 103 0.96 -13.69 -6.74
C GLY A 103 0.12 -13.76 -5.47
N ILE A 104 0.54 -13.04 -4.47
CA ILE A 104 -0.22 -12.84 -3.23
C ILE A 104 -0.25 -11.36 -2.88
N SER A 105 -1.35 -10.90 -2.27
CA SER A 105 -1.49 -9.53 -1.77
C SER A 105 -0.69 -9.35 -0.47
N LEU A 106 0.63 -9.50 -0.57
CA LEU A 106 1.59 -9.33 0.50
C LEU A 106 2.75 -8.49 -0.02
N GLY A 107 2.75 -7.23 0.29
CA GLY A 107 3.82 -6.32 -0.12
C GLY A 107 4.36 -5.49 1.04
N GLY A 108 5.24 -4.56 0.72
CA GLY A 108 5.88 -3.68 1.70
C GLY A 108 4.90 -2.88 2.53
N ASP A 109 3.78 -2.43 1.95
CA ASP A 109 2.75 -1.67 2.66
C ASP A 109 2.01 -2.52 3.71
N HIS A 110 1.83 -3.83 3.44
CA HIS A 110 1.27 -4.73 4.44
C HIS A 110 2.21 -4.94 5.63
N ILE A 111 3.51 -5.04 5.37
CA ILE A 111 4.53 -5.09 6.43
C ILE A 111 4.49 -3.81 7.26
N ASP A 112 4.37 -2.64 6.63
CA ASP A 112 4.26 -1.36 7.33
C ASP A 112 3.03 -1.31 8.23
N GLN A 113 1.89 -1.79 7.74
CA GLN A 113 0.67 -1.90 8.54
C GLN A 113 0.83 -2.87 9.72
N LEU A 114 1.51 -3.99 9.53
CA LEU A 114 1.80 -4.93 10.62
C LEU A 114 2.72 -4.32 11.67
N ILE A 115 3.78 -3.62 11.25
CA ILE A 115 4.67 -2.90 12.17
C ILE A 115 3.87 -1.86 12.97
N PHE A 116 3.04 -1.06 12.29
CA PHE A 116 2.21 -0.07 12.97
C PHE A 116 1.26 -0.72 13.96
N ARG A 117 0.55 -1.78 13.56
CA ARG A 117 -0.44 -2.50 14.39
C ARG A 117 0.20 -3.16 15.61
N GLU A 118 1.28 -3.91 15.41
CA GLU A 118 1.84 -4.77 16.45
C GLU A 118 2.80 -4.02 17.38
N LEU A 119 3.57 -3.07 16.85
CA LEU A 119 4.58 -2.38 17.62
C LEU A 119 4.12 -1.01 18.13
N LEU A 120 3.32 -0.27 17.35
CA LEU A 120 3.01 1.11 17.70
C LEU A 120 1.63 1.30 18.33
N PHE A 121 0.60 0.54 17.98
CA PHE A 121 -0.73 0.67 18.57
C PHE A 121 -0.75 0.56 20.10
N PRO A 122 0.06 -0.30 20.76
CA PRO A 122 0.15 -0.30 22.24
C PRO A 122 0.61 1.03 22.83
N HIS A 123 1.37 1.83 22.07
CA HIS A 123 1.81 3.17 22.47
C HIS A 123 0.77 4.27 22.23
N PHE A 124 -0.32 3.93 21.51
CA PHE A 124 -1.46 4.78 21.24
C PHE A 124 -2.72 4.38 22.02
N GLY A 125 -2.60 3.42 22.96
CA GLY A 125 -3.69 3.04 23.87
C GLY A 125 -4.44 1.77 23.50
N LYS A 126 -3.96 0.97 22.53
CA LYS A 126 -4.51 -0.38 22.31
C LYS A 126 -4.28 -1.24 23.54
N GLY A 127 -5.34 -1.91 24.00
CA GLY A 127 -5.31 -2.75 25.19
C GLY A 127 -5.47 -2.01 26.52
N GLU A 128 -5.70 -0.69 26.50
CA GLU A 128 -5.97 0.09 27.71
C GLU A 128 -7.45 0.06 28.10
N ILE A 129 -7.70 0.16 29.42
CA ILE A 129 -9.05 0.15 29.98
C ILE A 129 -9.66 1.55 29.91
N TRP A 130 -10.96 1.57 29.66
CA TRP A 130 -11.81 2.75 29.68
C TRP A 130 -12.95 2.59 30.68
N SER A 131 -12.97 3.46 31.68
CA SER A 131 -14.01 3.45 32.72
C SER A 131 -15.14 4.40 32.35
N ARG A 132 -16.39 3.97 32.54
CA ARG A 132 -17.59 4.78 32.32
C ARG A 132 -18.58 4.58 33.42
N VAL A 133 -19.27 5.66 33.82
CA VAL A 133 -20.39 5.56 34.76
C VAL A 133 -21.67 5.37 33.96
N LYS A 134 -22.35 4.26 34.18
CA LYS A 134 -23.67 3.97 33.59
C LYS A 134 -24.62 3.54 34.71
N ASP A 135 -25.76 4.22 34.85
CA ASP A 135 -26.77 3.97 35.87
C ASP A 135 -26.19 3.98 37.29
N GLY A 136 -25.24 4.92 37.57
CA GLY A 136 -24.57 5.07 38.84
C GLY A 136 -23.55 3.98 39.19
N ARG A 137 -23.24 3.09 38.27
CA ARG A 137 -22.22 2.04 38.42
C ARG A 137 -21.02 2.34 37.55
N LEU A 138 -19.82 2.16 38.12
CA LEU A 138 -18.58 2.18 37.33
C LEU A 138 -18.50 0.88 36.52
N ILE A 139 -18.35 1.04 35.22
CA ILE A 139 -18.15 -0.06 34.30
C ILE A 139 -16.78 0.14 33.64
N GLU A 140 -15.93 -0.87 33.75
CA GLU A 140 -14.62 -0.91 33.11
C GLU A 140 -14.67 -1.86 31.94
N ASN A 141 -14.26 -1.37 30.76
CA ASN A 141 -14.14 -2.16 29.54
C ASN A 141 -12.83 -1.79 28.85
N ASP A 142 -12.41 -2.61 27.92
CA ASP A 142 -11.35 -2.23 27.01
C ASP A 142 -11.75 -0.96 26.24
N PHE A 143 -10.79 -0.08 26.02
CA PHE A 143 -11.02 1.04 25.11
C PHE A 143 -11.29 0.49 23.72
N PRO A 144 -12.34 0.94 23.01
CA PRO A 144 -12.74 0.38 21.71
C PRO A 144 -11.76 0.80 20.60
N PHE A 145 -10.52 0.37 20.70
CA PHE A 145 -9.43 0.75 19.81
C PHE A 145 -9.65 0.23 18.38
N GLU A 146 -10.39 -0.86 18.23
CA GLU A 146 -10.77 -1.45 16.93
C GLU A 146 -11.53 -0.48 16.02
N GLU A 147 -12.24 0.49 16.58
CA GLU A 147 -12.93 1.53 15.80
C GLU A 147 -11.95 2.45 15.05
N TYR A 148 -10.70 2.49 15.50
CA TYR A 148 -9.62 3.35 15.00
C TYR A 148 -8.67 2.59 14.08
N GLU A 149 -8.47 1.29 14.27
CA GLU A 149 -7.40 0.49 13.65
C GLU A 149 -7.36 0.65 12.13
N ASP A 150 -8.44 0.32 11.42
CA ASP A 150 -8.47 0.36 9.96
C ASP A 150 -8.18 1.76 9.39
N LYS A 151 -8.63 2.80 10.13
CA LYS A 151 -8.43 4.19 9.72
C LYS A 151 -7.00 4.68 10.00
N LEU A 152 -6.39 4.19 11.09
CA LEU A 152 -4.99 4.47 11.40
C LEU A 152 -4.05 3.76 10.41
N LEU A 153 -4.42 2.55 9.96
CA LEU A 153 -3.65 1.78 8.98
C LEU A 153 -3.75 2.32 7.55
N ASN A 154 -4.66 3.24 7.30
CA ASN A 154 -4.80 3.90 6.02
C ASN A 154 -4.64 5.42 6.19
N TRP A 155 -3.40 5.90 6.03
CA TRP A 155 -3.07 7.31 6.23
C TRP A 155 -3.94 8.28 5.40
N ALA A 156 -4.45 7.85 4.24
CA ALA A 156 -5.28 8.68 3.37
C ALA A 156 -6.66 8.99 3.98
N VAL A 157 -7.15 8.15 4.88
CA VAL A 157 -8.47 8.33 5.53
C VAL A 157 -8.39 8.62 7.02
N THR A 158 -7.19 8.72 7.60
CA THR A 158 -7.00 9.00 9.04
C THR A 158 -7.69 10.31 9.48
N TYR A 159 -7.83 11.28 8.60
CA TYR A 159 -8.53 12.54 8.89
C TYR A 159 -9.97 12.34 9.38
N ILE A 160 -10.62 11.21 9.03
CA ILE A 160 -11.97 10.86 9.48
C ILE A 160 -12.02 10.74 11.01
N LEU A 161 -10.93 10.31 11.65
CA LEU A 161 -10.82 10.19 13.09
C LEU A 161 -10.87 11.55 13.83
N ASN A 162 -10.74 12.67 13.11
CA ASN A 162 -10.93 14.01 13.68
C ASN A 162 -12.40 14.36 13.99
N GLN A 163 -13.34 13.53 13.55
CA GLN A 163 -14.76 13.72 13.87
C GLN A 163 -15.01 13.53 15.38
N ASN A 164 -15.99 14.27 15.90
CA ASN A 164 -16.31 14.28 17.33
C ASN A 164 -16.62 12.89 17.92
N GLN A 165 -17.22 12.01 17.14
CA GLN A 165 -17.54 10.63 17.57
C GLN A 165 -16.32 9.81 17.98
N TYR A 166 -15.16 10.07 17.38
CA TYR A 166 -13.89 9.42 17.73
C TYR A 166 -13.13 10.22 18.80
N ARG A 167 -12.96 11.53 18.56
CA ARG A 167 -12.18 12.39 19.44
C ARG A 167 -12.74 12.45 20.87
N SER A 168 -14.06 12.51 21.03
CA SER A 168 -14.68 12.59 22.35
C SER A 168 -14.33 11.42 23.26
N LYS A 169 -14.24 10.21 22.71
CA LYS A 169 -13.85 9.01 23.48
C LYS A 169 -12.41 9.10 23.96
N ILE A 170 -11.49 9.59 23.12
CA ILE A 170 -10.09 9.78 23.47
C ILE A 170 -9.95 10.86 24.54
N ILE A 171 -10.61 11.99 24.38
CA ILE A 171 -10.61 13.10 25.33
C ILE A 171 -11.19 12.66 26.69
N ASP A 172 -12.29 11.92 26.67
CA ASP A 172 -12.89 11.37 27.88
C ASP A 172 -11.91 10.43 28.61
N ARG A 173 -11.22 9.55 27.86
CA ARG A 173 -10.21 8.66 28.45
C ARG A 173 -9.01 9.43 29.00
N ILE A 174 -8.56 10.50 28.35
CA ILE A 174 -7.50 11.40 28.85
C ILE A 174 -7.94 12.06 30.16
N ALA A 175 -9.19 12.52 30.23
CA ALA A 175 -9.76 13.19 31.42
C ALA A 175 -9.84 12.26 32.63
N GLN A 176 -9.98 10.94 32.44
CA GLN A 176 -9.94 9.96 33.52
C GLN A 176 -8.56 9.86 34.19
N GLY A 177 -7.50 10.28 33.47
CA GLY A 177 -6.15 10.24 34.00
C GLY A 177 -5.61 8.81 34.17
N GLY A 178 -4.69 8.64 35.13
CA GLY A 178 -4.12 7.35 35.47
C GLY A 178 -3.09 6.82 34.45
N GLN A 179 -2.77 5.55 34.64
CA GLN A 179 -1.81 4.86 33.74
C GLN A 179 -2.37 4.81 32.32
N GLY A 180 -1.52 5.06 31.33
CA GLY A 180 -1.93 5.05 29.93
C GLY A 180 -2.45 6.40 29.38
N LYS A 181 -2.64 7.44 30.22
CA LYS A 181 -3.08 8.77 29.78
C LYS A 181 -2.23 9.30 28.61
N GLU A 182 -0.91 9.24 28.75
CA GLU A 182 0.04 9.72 27.72
C GLU A 182 -0.10 9.02 26.36
N LYS A 183 -0.57 7.76 26.36
CA LYS A 183 -0.81 7.00 25.12
C LYS A 183 -1.97 7.63 24.35
N PHE A 184 -3.03 8.04 25.05
CA PHE A 184 -4.18 8.69 24.42
C PHE A 184 -3.91 10.13 24.02
N GLU A 185 -3.04 10.83 24.75
CA GLU A 185 -2.54 12.15 24.34
C GLU A 185 -1.80 12.05 23.01
N ARG A 186 -0.91 11.05 22.86
CA ARG A 186 -0.23 10.77 21.58
C ARG A 186 -1.21 10.39 20.47
N LEU A 187 -2.23 9.57 20.75
CA LEU A 187 -3.26 9.23 19.80
C LEU A 187 -4.03 10.47 19.33
N LEU A 188 -4.42 11.33 20.27
CA LEU A 188 -5.13 12.56 19.98
C LEU A 188 -4.27 13.50 19.12
N GLU A 189 -2.99 13.64 19.42
CA GLU A 189 -2.03 14.44 18.69
C GLU A 189 -1.86 13.92 17.25
N LEU A 190 -1.63 12.60 17.10
CA LEU A 190 -1.51 11.94 15.82
C LEU A 190 -2.72 12.22 14.92
N ILE A 191 -3.93 12.10 15.46
CA ILE A 191 -5.18 12.33 14.73
C ILE A 191 -5.36 13.82 14.41
N THR A 192 -5.15 14.70 15.41
CA THR A 192 -5.40 16.13 15.26
C THR A 192 -4.51 16.76 14.20
N HIS A 193 -3.25 16.36 14.15
CA HIS A 193 -2.25 16.87 13.22
C HIS A 193 -2.08 16.02 11.96
N ASN A 194 -2.86 14.94 11.84
CA ASN A 194 -2.80 14.00 10.71
C ASN A 194 -1.39 13.42 10.48
N PHE A 195 -0.70 13.05 11.55
CA PHE A 195 0.68 12.56 11.48
C PHE A 195 0.82 11.12 11.00
N SER A 196 -0.27 10.44 10.65
CA SER A 196 -0.22 9.04 10.19
C SER A 196 0.70 8.84 8.99
N TYR A 197 0.72 9.79 8.04
CA TYR A 197 1.65 9.75 6.92
C TYR A 197 3.11 9.75 7.39
N LEU A 198 3.46 10.61 8.35
CA LEU A 198 4.83 10.67 8.89
C LEU A 198 5.23 9.41 9.64
N VAL A 199 4.28 8.77 10.33
CA VAL A 199 4.52 7.47 10.97
C VAL A 199 4.84 6.41 9.94
N PHE A 200 4.04 6.30 8.86
CA PHE A 200 4.32 5.37 7.76
C PHE A 200 5.65 5.66 7.08
N GLN A 201 5.98 6.94 6.86
CA GLN A 201 7.28 7.33 6.33
C GLN A 201 8.41 6.82 7.23
N SER A 202 8.31 7.07 8.55
CA SER A 202 9.32 6.62 9.51
C SER A 202 9.44 5.08 9.58
N ILE A 203 8.34 4.35 9.39
CA ILE A 203 8.37 2.89 9.30
C ILE A 203 9.13 2.45 8.03
N LYS A 204 8.87 3.10 6.89
CA LYS A 204 9.59 2.84 5.63
C LYS A 204 11.08 3.09 5.79
N ASP A 205 11.45 4.26 6.32
CA ASP A 205 12.86 4.64 6.54
C ASP A 205 13.58 3.66 7.50
N ALA A 206 12.87 3.09 8.47
CA ALA A 206 13.44 2.14 9.42
C ALA A 206 13.65 0.72 8.85
N LYS A 207 13.04 0.39 7.70
CA LYS A 207 13.22 -0.88 7.01
C LYS A 207 14.40 -0.89 6.03
N GLU A 208 14.84 0.29 5.60
CA GLU A 208 16.01 0.48 4.73
C GLU A 208 17.31 0.43 5.54
#